data_440239cc4d5961aa42dfa5b943e85914
#
_entry.id   440239cc4d5961aa42dfa5b943e85914
#
_cell.length_a   1.000
_cell.length_b   1.000
_cell.length_c   1.000
_cell.angle_alpha   90.00
_cell.angle_beta   90.00
_cell.angle_gamma   90.00
#
_symmetry.space_group_name_H-M   'P 1'
#
loop_
_entity.id
_entity.type
_entity.pdbx_description
1 polymer ?
#
loop_
_entity_poly.entity_id
_entity_poly.type
_entity_poly.pdbx_seq_one_letter_code
_entity_poly.pdbx_strand_id
1 'polypeptide(L)'
;MASDTKHGDSDHLEKEPGNLTEINAASVALSAAMAAQKPSLLSKSMIKLYFIMAVGYMVSTMNGFDSSLMGAVNAMKPYQETFSLDGAGATTGLVFIIYNLGQIAAFPFCGLLADGYGRRVCIFAGCFVVVIGTAVQASCHALNVFMAGRFILGFGAALASGAGPAYTVELAHPAYRGTMAGMYNNFWWFGSILAGWATYGSNKNYTTSWAWRIPTIVQAGLPIIVMILILFFPESPRWLIYHDRQEEALAIFAKYHGDGDENAPVVQLQYNEVVEQMNLTRNDNPWWDFRELVNTAGARYRLYMVILMSFFGQWSGNNVVSYFLPLMMDQAGLKDPNQQLLINAILPIFTMMGACYGATLLDRLGRRVMLLGGLTGALFSYILLTAFTAQSEKHPSLSYGVIVSVFLFMVTFAWGFTPLQTLYSVECLENRTRAKGSGLNFLFLNVAMVVNTYGISVGIAAIGWKLYLTLVDIAGTAGTAGTARQNSQELLAEPNVAEH
;
A
#
# COMPACT_ATOMS: atom_id res chain seq x y z
N MET A 1 37.80 -49.30 31.26
CA MET A 1 37.63 -48.05 31.98
C MET A 1 36.85 -47.13 31.08
N ALA A 2 35.75 -46.67 31.56
CA ALA A 2 34.60 -46.11 30.88
C ALA A 2 34.83 -44.98 29.91
N SER A 3 34.20 -45.09 28.72
CA SER A 3 33.98 -44.06 27.76
C SER A 3 32.57 -43.50 27.98
N ASP A 4 32.49 -42.29 28.51
CA ASP A 4 31.25 -41.50 28.55
C ASP A 4 31.01 -40.83 27.20
N THR A 5 30.09 -41.41 26.43
CA THR A 5 29.50 -40.77 25.25
C THR A 5 28.34 -39.89 25.70
N LYS A 6 28.55 -38.55 25.66
CA LYS A 6 27.46 -37.58 25.77
C LYS A 6 26.54 -37.71 24.54
N HIS A 7 25.35 -38.24 24.78
CA HIS A 7 24.21 -38.09 23.90
C HIS A 7 23.79 -36.60 23.94
N GLY A 8 24.05 -35.89 22.87
CA GLY A 8 23.45 -34.58 22.61
C GLY A 8 21.99 -34.75 22.22
N ASP A 9 21.15 -34.16 23.00
CA ASP A 9 19.72 -33.98 22.80
C ASP A 9 19.43 -33.37 21.43
N SER A 10 18.99 -34.18 20.48
CA SER A 10 18.43 -33.76 19.18
C SER A 10 16.91 -33.89 19.21
N ASP A 11 16.29 -33.34 20.25
CA ASP A 11 14.84 -33.13 20.29
C ASP A 11 14.48 -31.84 19.55
N HIS A 12 14.73 -31.79 18.24
CA HIS A 12 14.16 -30.81 17.33
C HIS A 12 12.90 -31.37 16.70
N LEU A 13 11.75 -31.21 17.46
CA LEU A 13 10.44 -30.89 16.91
C LEU A 13 10.15 -31.50 15.51
N GLU A 14 9.94 -32.79 15.44
CA GLU A 14 9.00 -33.37 14.49
C GLU A 14 7.61 -32.84 14.85
N LYS A 15 7.22 -31.74 14.18
CA LYS A 15 5.82 -31.28 14.18
C LYS A 15 4.99 -32.40 13.54
N GLU A 16 4.11 -32.99 14.35
CA GLU A 16 3.20 -34.06 13.95
C GLU A 16 2.50 -33.72 12.62
N PRO A 17 2.57 -34.63 11.63
CA PRO A 17 1.88 -34.44 10.34
C PRO A 17 0.35 -34.40 10.47
N GLY A 18 -0.22 -34.74 11.60
CA GLY A 18 -1.64 -34.68 11.92
C GLY A 18 -2.22 -33.28 11.90
N ASN A 19 -1.50 -32.29 12.42
CA ASN A 19 -2.01 -30.93 12.60
C ASN A 19 -2.17 -30.17 11.27
N LEU A 20 -1.31 -30.42 10.28
CA LEU A 20 -1.40 -29.81 8.93
C LEU A 20 -2.55 -30.42 8.11
N THR A 21 -2.85 -31.71 8.31
CA THR A 21 -3.96 -32.42 7.66
C THR A 21 -5.32 -31.92 8.17
N GLU A 22 -5.44 -31.64 9.47
CA GLU A 22 -6.69 -31.12 10.07
C GLU A 22 -6.97 -29.70 9.62
N ILE A 23 -5.98 -28.80 9.56
CA ILE A 23 -6.13 -27.43 9.06
C ILE A 23 -6.55 -27.42 7.58
N ASN A 24 -5.96 -28.30 6.77
CA ASN A 24 -6.37 -28.45 5.38
C ASN A 24 -7.79 -29.00 5.25
N ALA A 25 -8.20 -29.92 6.08
CA ALA A 25 -9.56 -30.46 6.11
C ALA A 25 -10.58 -29.40 6.54
N ALA A 26 -10.28 -28.56 7.54
CA ALA A 26 -11.14 -27.46 7.98
C ALA A 26 -11.30 -26.40 6.88
N SER A 27 -10.22 -26.01 6.19
CA SER A 27 -10.27 -25.06 5.09
C SER A 27 -11.05 -25.58 3.86
N VAL A 28 -10.94 -26.88 3.57
CA VAL A 28 -11.73 -27.55 2.52
C VAL A 28 -13.20 -27.61 2.92
N ALA A 29 -13.51 -27.93 4.16
CA ALA A 29 -14.89 -27.96 4.67
C ALA A 29 -15.52 -26.55 4.62
N LEU A 30 -14.78 -25.50 5.02
CA LEU A 30 -15.24 -24.13 4.92
C LEU A 30 -15.49 -23.72 3.46
N SER A 31 -14.60 -24.07 2.54
CA SER A 31 -14.78 -23.77 1.11
C SER A 31 -16.01 -24.48 0.51
N ALA A 32 -16.26 -25.74 0.91
CA ALA A 32 -17.43 -26.48 0.50
C ALA A 32 -18.72 -25.89 1.09
N ALA A 33 -18.74 -25.49 2.36
CA ALA A 33 -19.89 -24.83 2.99
C ALA A 33 -20.18 -23.49 2.33
N MET A 34 -19.17 -22.71 1.97
CA MET A 34 -19.31 -21.44 1.22
C MET A 34 -19.86 -21.66 -0.19
N ALA A 35 -19.47 -22.74 -0.86
CA ALA A 35 -19.99 -23.07 -2.19
C ALA A 35 -21.47 -23.48 -2.13
N ALA A 36 -21.87 -24.20 -1.05
CA ALA A 36 -23.24 -24.64 -0.83
C ALA A 36 -24.18 -23.49 -0.40
N GLN A 37 -23.71 -22.56 0.39
CA GLN A 37 -24.49 -21.44 0.93
C GLN A 37 -23.84 -20.08 0.59
N LYS A 38 -23.72 -19.79 -0.71
CA LYS A 38 -23.19 -18.52 -1.14
C LYS A 38 -24.17 -17.39 -0.81
N PRO A 39 -23.81 -16.40 0.06
CA PRO A 39 -24.73 -15.35 0.44
C PRO A 39 -25.10 -14.50 -0.79
N SER A 40 -26.34 -14.02 -0.83
CA SER A 40 -26.72 -13.06 -1.86
C SER A 40 -25.99 -11.74 -1.61
N LEU A 41 -25.46 -11.13 -2.69
CA LEU A 41 -24.72 -9.85 -2.61
C LEU A 41 -25.55 -8.70 -2.03
N LEU A 42 -26.85 -8.80 -2.04
CA LEU A 42 -27.81 -7.78 -1.58
C LEU A 42 -28.54 -8.18 -0.29
N SER A 43 -28.06 -9.19 0.46
CA SER A 43 -28.64 -9.51 1.75
C SER A 43 -28.44 -8.35 2.75
N LYS A 44 -29.34 -8.22 3.74
CA LYS A 44 -29.26 -7.14 4.75
C LYS A 44 -27.95 -7.18 5.55
N SER A 45 -27.42 -8.35 5.83
CA SER A 45 -26.14 -8.56 6.51
C SER A 45 -24.98 -8.11 5.61
N MET A 46 -24.98 -8.45 4.32
CA MET A 46 -23.97 -8.02 3.35
C MET A 46 -23.96 -6.49 3.15
N ILE A 47 -25.13 -5.86 3.06
CA ILE A 47 -25.20 -4.39 2.96
C ILE A 47 -24.58 -3.72 4.19
N LYS A 48 -24.89 -4.21 5.41
CA LYS A 48 -24.23 -3.69 6.64
C LYS A 48 -22.73 -3.91 6.61
N LEU A 49 -22.28 -5.07 6.12
CA LEU A 49 -20.86 -5.39 5.97
C LEU A 49 -20.18 -4.44 4.98
N TYR A 50 -20.82 -4.08 3.86
CA TYR A 50 -20.30 -3.11 2.91
C TYR A 50 -20.09 -1.72 3.52
N PHE A 51 -20.99 -1.28 4.42
CA PHE A 51 -20.77 -0.02 5.16
C PHE A 51 -19.54 -0.08 6.07
N ILE A 52 -19.30 -1.22 6.73
CA ILE A 52 -18.09 -1.41 7.55
C ILE A 52 -16.83 -1.41 6.64
N MET A 53 -16.88 -2.12 5.52
CA MET A 53 -15.78 -2.14 4.55
C MET A 53 -15.49 -0.75 3.98
N ALA A 54 -16.52 0.06 3.74
CA ALA A 54 -16.36 1.43 3.25
C ALA A 54 -15.50 2.28 4.19
N VAL A 55 -15.60 2.11 5.51
CA VAL A 55 -14.72 2.80 6.47
C VAL A 55 -13.27 2.33 6.33
N GLY A 56 -13.04 1.04 6.17
CA GLY A 56 -11.71 0.52 5.86
C GLY A 56 -11.14 1.13 4.57
N TYR A 57 -11.95 1.20 3.51
CA TYR A 57 -11.57 1.83 2.23
C TYR A 57 -11.34 3.34 2.35
N MET A 58 -12.07 4.05 3.24
CA MET A 58 -11.81 5.46 3.53
C MET A 58 -10.42 5.68 4.13
N VAL A 59 -9.88 4.74 4.91
CA VAL A 59 -8.49 4.82 5.41
C VAL A 59 -7.50 4.77 4.25
N SER A 60 -7.71 3.89 3.27
CA SER A 60 -6.89 3.85 2.05
C SER A 60 -7.02 5.13 1.23
N THR A 61 -8.26 5.64 1.09
CA THR A 61 -8.56 6.90 0.40
C THR A 61 -7.87 8.09 1.06
N MET A 62 -7.87 8.16 2.38
CA MET A 62 -7.14 9.18 3.15
C MET A 62 -5.65 9.18 2.80
N ASN A 63 -5.00 8.02 2.79
CA ASN A 63 -3.59 7.91 2.40
C ASN A 63 -3.32 8.34 0.96
N GLY A 64 -4.22 8.00 0.04
CA GLY A 64 -4.14 8.43 -1.35
C GLY A 64 -4.26 9.93 -1.49
N PHE A 65 -5.16 10.56 -0.74
CA PHE A 65 -5.31 12.01 -0.67
C PHE A 65 -4.04 12.68 -0.14
N ASP A 66 -3.54 12.23 1.02
CA ASP A 66 -2.39 12.78 1.73
C ASP A 66 -1.11 12.73 0.89
N SER A 67 -0.90 11.62 0.21
CA SER A 67 0.28 11.40 -0.64
C SER A 67 0.23 12.26 -1.92
N SER A 68 -0.95 12.38 -2.54
CA SER A 68 -1.10 13.09 -3.83
C SER A 68 -1.21 14.60 -3.67
N LEU A 69 -1.67 15.08 -2.51
CA LEU A 69 -1.88 16.50 -2.24
C LEU A 69 -0.62 17.32 -2.46
N MET A 70 0.54 16.85 -1.98
CA MET A 70 1.77 17.64 -2.02
C MET A 70 2.31 17.87 -3.43
N GLY A 71 2.19 16.90 -4.33
CA GLY A 71 2.58 17.07 -5.72
C GLY A 71 1.82 18.21 -6.40
N ALA A 72 0.52 18.30 -6.13
CA ALA A 72 -0.33 19.36 -6.67
C ALA A 72 -0.11 20.71 -5.97
N VAL A 73 -0.01 20.75 -4.65
CA VAL A 73 0.23 21.98 -3.88
C VAL A 73 1.57 22.63 -4.26
N ASN A 74 2.61 21.82 -4.50
CA ASN A 74 3.92 22.30 -4.92
C ASN A 74 3.90 23.05 -6.27
N ALA A 75 2.90 22.81 -7.13
CA ALA A 75 2.71 23.53 -8.39
C ALA A 75 2.07 24.90 -8.21
N MET A 76 1.49 25.19 -7.05
CA MET A 76 0.76 26.43 -6.82
C MET A 76 1.72 27.58 -6.49
N LYS A 77 1.67 28.67 -7.28
CA LYS A 77 2.47 29.88 -7.02
C LYS A 77 2.26 30.44 -5.59
N PRO A 78 1.02 30.56 -5.07
CA PRO A 78 0.82 31.07 -3.70
C PRO A 78 1.50 30.23 -2.62
N TYR A 79 1.68 28.92 -2.82
CA TYR A 79 2.41 28.04 -1.91
C TYR A 79 3.93 28.32 -1.98
N GLN A 80 4.48 28.38 -3.21
CA GLN A 80 5.90 28.64 -3.42
C GLN A 80 6.31 30.01 -2.87
N GLU A 81 5.48 31.05 -3.11
CA GLU A 81 5.69 32.41 -2.60
C GLU A 81 5.60 32.47 -1.06
N THR A 82 4.65 31.76 -0.45
CA THR A 82 4.47 31.75 1.03
C THR A 82 5.70 31.20 1.75
N PHE A 83 6.34 30.19 1.18
CA PHE A 83 7.46 29.50 1.81
C PHE A 83 8.80 29.73 1.13
N SER A 84 8.86 30.60 0.11
CA SER A 84 10.06 30.89 -0.69
C SER A 84 10.72 29.62 -1.23
N LEU A 85 9.91 28.72 -1.81
CA LEU A 85 10.35 27.44 -2.33
C LEU A 85 10.43 27.48 -3.87
N ASP A 86 11.44 26.82 -4.41
CA ASP A 86 11.49 26.41 -5.81
C ASP A 86 10.72 25.11 -6.00
N GLY A 87 10.22 24.84 -7.21
CA GLY A 87 9.45 23.63 -7.53
C GLY A 87 10.20 22.31 -7.29
N ALA A 88 11.55 22.34 -7.23
CA ALA A 88 12.44 21.22 -6.90
C ALA A 88 13.68 21.70 -6.13
N GLY A 89 14.39 20.79 -5.51
CA GLY A 89 15.61 21.08 -4.76
C GLY A 89 15.64 20.38 -3.39
N ALA A 90 16.68 20.61 -2.62
CA ALA A 90 16.87 19.95 -1.33
C ALA A 90 15.76 20.28 -0.32
N THR A 91 15.36 21.57 -0.22
CA THR A 91 14.30 22.00 0.71
C THR A 91 12.94 21.43 0.32
N THR A 92 12.58 21.49 -0.95
CA THR A 92 11.34 20.86 -1.47
C THR A 92 11.36 19.35 -1.24
N GLY A 93 12.49 18.69 -1.49
CA GLY A 93 12.68 17.28 -1.20
C GLY A 93 12.45 16.94 0.28
N LEU A 94 12.95 17.76 1.21
CA LEU A 94 12.70 17.59 2.65
C LEU A 94 11.21 17.66 2.99
N VAL A 95 10.48 18.63 2.41
CA VAL A 95 9.02 18.76 2.63
C VAL A 95 8.26 17.51 2.17
N PHE A 96 8.70 16.89 1.08
CA PHE A 96 8.07 15.65 0.61
C PHE A 96 8.37 14.46 1.51
N ILE A 97 9.64 14.24 1.89
CA ILE A 97 10.04 13.05 2.64
C ILE A 97 9.63 13.08 4.11
N ILE A 98 9.40 14.26 4.71
CA ILE A 98 9.09 14.38 6.14
C ILE A 98 7.80 13.63 6.53
N TYR A 99 6.84 13.50 5.61
CA TYR A 99 5.65 12.67 5.76
C TYR A 99 6.02 11.18 5.90
N ASN A 100 6.89 10.68 5.03
CA ASN A 100 7.34 9.28 5.08
C ASN A 100 8.22 9.02 6.31
N LEU A 101 9.00 10.00 6.77
CA LEU A 101 9.76 9.91 8.03
C LEU A 101 8.81 9.78 9.22
N GLY A 102 7.67 10.50 9.21
CA GLY A 102 6.60 10.33 10.19
C GLY A 102 6.04 8.90 10.18
N GLN A 103 5.81 8.33 8.99
CA GLN A 103 5.34 6.94 8.85
C GLN A 103 6.35 5.92 9.38
N ILE A 104 7.64 6.11 9.10
CA ILE A 104 8.71 5.26 9.63
C ILE A 104 8.75 5.33 11.17
N ALA A 105 8.66 6.54 11.73
CA ALA A 105 8.66 6.74 13.17
C ALA A 105 7.45 6.09 13.89
N ALA A 106 6.31 5.98 13.22
CA ALA A 106 5.12 5.33 13.74
C ALA A 106 5.20 3.78 13.73
N PHE A 107 6.07 3.20 12.92
CA PHE A 107 6.15 1.74 12.71
C PHE A 107 6.14 0.91 13.99
N PRO A 108 6.98 1.18 15.03
CA PRO A 108 6.99 0.39 16.26
C PRO A 108 5.69 0.52 17.07
N PHE A 109 4.94 1.60 16.90
CA PHE A 109 3.69 1.84 17.63
C PHE A 109 2.48 1.19 16.97
N CYS A 110 2.52 0.91 15.66
CA CYS A 110 1.41 0.32 14.91
C CYS A 110 1.00 -1.04 15.49
N GLY A 111 1.95 -1.95 15.67
CA GLY A 111 1.70 -3.28 16.24
C GLY A 111 1.23 -3.20 17.71
N LEU A 112 1.90 -2.39 18.52
CA LEU A 112 1.54 -2.19 19.93
C LEU A 112 0.08 -1.72 20.10
N LEU A 113 -0.34 -0.75 19.32
CA LEU A 113 -1.69 -0.21 19.39
C LEU A 113 -2.72 -1.16 18.79
N ALA A 114 -2.45 -1.73 17.62
CA ALA A 114 -3.41 -2.58 16.92
C ALA A 114 -3.65 -3.91 17.66
N ASP A 115 -2.61 -4.52 18.22
CA ASP A 115 -2.72 -5.79 18.93
C ASP A 115 -3.13 -5.59 20.39
N GLY A 116 -2.64 -4.55 21.07
CA GLY A 116 -2.96 -4.30 22.49
C GLY A 116 -4.36 -3.70 22.70
N TYR A 117 -4.73 -2.70 21.94
CA TYR A 117 -5.98 -1.95 22.15
C TYR A 117 -7.07 -2.21 21.11
N GLY A 118 -6.75 -2.91 20.05
CA GLY A 118 -7.67 -3.25 18.97
C GLY A 118 -7.52 -2.39 17.72
N ARG A 119 -8.07 -2.92 16.63
CA ARG A 119 -7.97 -2.29 15.30
C ARG A 119 -8.74 -0.98 15.24
N ARG A 120 -9.92 -0.91 15.88
CA ARG A 120 -10.74 0.31 15.94
C ARG A 120 -10.03 1.46 16.64
N VAL A 121 -9.43 1.19 17.80
CA VAL A 121 -8.71 2.19 18.59
C VAL A 121 -7.49 2.69 17.84
N CYS A 122 -6.76 1.81 17.16
CA CYS A 122 -5.60 2.17 16.34
C CYS A 122 -6.00 3.07 15.16
N ILE A 123 -7.08 2.75 14.43
CA ILE A 123 -7.61 3.57 13.34
C ILE A 123 -8.09 4.92 13.88
N PHE A 124 -8.83 4.95 14.97
CA PHE A 124 -9.31 6.18 15.61
C PHE A 124 -8.16 7.10 16.02
N ALA A 125 -7.17 6.55 16.74
CA ALA A 125 -5.99 7.30 17.19
C ALA A 125 -5.18 7.83 16.00
N GLY A 126 -4.99 7.02 14.97
CA GLY A 126 -4.31 7.42 13.73
C GLY A 126 -5.03 8.59 13.06
N CYS A 127 -6.33 8.49 12.84
CA CYS A 127 -7.15 9.57 12.26
C CYS A 127 -7.12 10.84 13.11
N PHE A 128 -7.17 10.72 14.45
CA PHE A 128 -7.08 11.86 15.36
C PHE A 128 -5.75 12.60 15.20
N VAL A 129 -4.64 11.87 15.13
CA VAL A 129 -3.31 12.46 14.91
C VAL A 129 -3.21 13.10 13.51
N VAL A 130 -3.83 12.51 12.47
CA VAL A 130 -3.92 13.13 11.13
C VAL A 130 -4.66 14.46 11.19
N VAL A 131 -5.77 14.56 11.89
CA VAL A 131 -6.54 15.82 12.05
C VAL A 131 -5.68 16.89 12.73
N ILE A 132 -4.94 16.54 13.80
CA ILE A 132 -4.00 17.47 14.45
C ILE A 132 -2.92 17.94 13.46
N GLY A 133 -2.27 17.00 12.75
CA GLY A 133 -1.25 17.33 11.76
C GLY A 133 -1.78 18.26 10.66
N THR A 134 -3.00 18.01 10.19
CA THR A 134 -3.70 18.85 9.22
C THR A 134 -3.97 20.26 9.76
N ALA A 135 -4.45 20.37 10.99
CA ALA A 135 -4.70 21.66 11.64
C ALA A 135 -3.42 22.49 11.76
N VAL A 136 -2.31 21.86 12.16
CA VAL A 136 -0.99 22.51 12.23
C VAL A 136 -0.52 22.98 10.85
N GLN A 137 -0.68 22.16 9.79
CA GLN A 137 -0.33 22.56 8.42
C GLN A 137 -1.18 23.72 7.92
N ALA A 138 -2.51 23.66 8.11
CA ALA A 138 -3.42 24.67 7.57
C ALA A 138 -3.26 26.05 8.25
N SER A 139 -2.85 26.09 9.52
CA SER A 139 -2.67 27.31 10.30
C SER A 139 -1.27 27.92 10.20
N CYS A 140 -0.31 27.23 9.60
CA CYS A 140 1.10 27.66 9.62
C CYS A 140 1.40 28.87 8.73
N HIS A 141 2.47 29.58 9.09
CA HIS A 141 3.05 30.70 8.33
C HIS A 141 4.56 30.46 8.07
N ALA A 142 5.17 29.50 8.73
CA ALA A 142 6.58 29.14 8.60
C ALA A 142 6.74 27.72 8.06
N LEU A 143 7.72 27.50 7.19
CA LEU A 143 8.00 26.20 6.59
C LEU A 143 8.27 25.10 7.62
N ASN A 144 9.01 25.41 8.70
CA ASN A 144 9.32 24.44 9.74
C ASN A 144 8.06 23.93 10.46
N VAL A 145 7.05 24.81 10.66
CA VAL A 145 5.76 24.42 11.26
C VAL A 145 4.97 23.57 10.29
N PHE A 146 5.01 23.91 8.99
CA PHE A 146 4.39 23.09 7.95
C PHE A 146 4.99 21.68 7.93
N MET A 147 6.34 21.57 7.96
CA MET A 147 7.03 20.28 8.02
C MET A 147 6.70 19.49 9.29
N ALA A 148 6.62 20.15 10.46
CA ALA A 148 6.19 19.49 11.69
C ALA A 148 4.77 18.93 11.57
N GLY A 149 3.83 19.69 11.00
CA GLY A 149 2.49 19.22 10.71
C GLY A 149 2.47 18.01 9.75
N ARG A 150 3.32 18.01 8.71
CA ARG A 150 3.51 16.88 7.78
C ARG A 150 4.04 15.63 8.49
N PHE A 151 4.99 15.78 9.40
CA PHE A 151 5.52 14.66 10.20
C PHE A 151 4.43 14.05 11.08
N ILE A 152 3.68 14.89 11.83
CA ILE A 152 2.57 14.46 12.69
C ILE A 152 1.51 13.73 11.85
N LEU A 153 1.15 14.29 10.70
CA LEU A 153 0.20 13.71 9.77
C LEU A 153 0.66 12.34 9.28
N GLY A 154 1.93 12.21 8.84
CA GLY A 154 2.50 10.95 8.41
C GLY A 154 2.51 9.89 9.51
N PHE A 155 2.81 10.30 10.75
CA PHE A 155 2.75 9.42 11.92
C PHE A 155 1.33 8.87 12.13
N GLY A 156 0.31 9.74 12.10
CA GLY A 156 -1.10 9.33 12.24
C GLY A 156 -1.59 8.46 11.09
N ALA A 157 -1.21 8.80 9.86
CA ALA A 157 -1.54 8.03 8.66
C ALA A 157 -1.00 6.60 8.73
N ALA A 158 0.22 6.40 9.25
CA ALA A 158 0.80 5.07 9.42
C ALA A 158 0.05 4.24 10.47
N LEU A 159 -0.36 4.83 11.59
CA LEU A 159 -1.17 4.14 12.59
C LEU A 159 -2.49 3.64 11.99
N ALA A 160 -3.21 4.50 11.29
CA ALA A 160 -4.47 4.13 10.64
C ALA A 160 -4.27 3.06 9.56
N SER A 161 -3.22 3.19 8.74
CA SER A 161 -2.91 2.25 7.64
C SER A 161 -2.38 0.91 8.13
N GLY A 162 -1.75 0.87 9.29
CA GLY A 162 -1.30 -0.39 9.89
C GLY A 162 -2.48 -1.29 10.31
N ALA A 163 -3.57 -0.69 10.78
CA ALA A 163 -4.76 -1.42 11.21
C ALA A 163 -5.84 -1.56 10.12
N GLY A 164 -5.92 -0.63 9.17
CA GLY A 164 -6.99 -0.57 8.17
C GLY A 164 -7.15 -1.81 7.29
N PRO A 165 -6.09 -2.31 6.63
CA PRO A 165 -6.17 -3.52 5.81
C PRO A 165 -6.55 -4.75 6.63
N ALA A 166 -5.96 -4.91 7.83
CA ALA A 166 -6.26 -6.02 8.73
C ALA A 166 -7.73 -5.98 9.16
N TYR A 167 -8.23 -4.82 9.61
CA TYR A 167 -9.63 -4.62 9.98
C TYR A 167 -10.58 -5.01 8.85
N THR A 168 -10.27 -4.56 7.61
CA THR A 168 -11.08 -4.86 6.42
C THR A 168 -11.11 -6.36 6.12
N VAL A 169 -9.96 -7.04 6.14
CA VAL A 169 -9.86 -8.48 5.80
C VAL A 169 -10.44 -9.37 6.90
N GLU A 170 -10.28 -8.99 8.17
CA GLU A 170 -10.75 -9.75 9.33
C GLU A 170 -12.27 -9.73 9.47
N LEU A 171 -12.93 -8.65 9.03
CA LEU A 171 -14.39 -8.52 8.99
C LEU A 171 -15.01 -8.95 7.67
N ALA A 172 -14.23 -9.10 6.60
CA ALA A 172 -14.75 -9.49 5.29
C ALA A 172 -15.32 -10.91 5.31
N HIS A 173 -16.47 -11.07 4.63
CA HIS A 173 -17.07 -12.40 4.45
C HIS A 173 -16.10 -13.32 3.70
N PRO A 174 -15.87 -14.57 4.17
CA PRO A 174 -14.89 -15.49 3.59
C PRO A 174 -15.02 -15.67 2.07
N ALA A 175 -16.24 -15.76 1.56
CA ALA A 175 -16.51 -15.95 0.13
C ALA A 175 -16.03 -14.77 -0.76
N TYR A 176 -15.86 -13.57 -0.20
CA TYR A 176 -15.50 -12.35 -0.94
C TYR A 176 -14.24 -11.66 -0.39
N ARG A 177 -13.56 -12.30 0.59
CA ARG A 177 -12.38 -11.73 1.28
C ARG A 177 -11.28 -11.27 0.32
N GLY A 178 -10.97 -12.07 -0.69
CA GLY A 178 -9.93 -11.74 -1.69
C GLY A 178 -10.30 -10.50 -2.52
N THR A 179 -11.53 -10.41 -2.98
CA THR A 179 -12.02 -9.24 -3.73
C THR A 179 -12.03 -7.99 -2.87
N MET A 180 -12.51 -8.10 -1.63
CA MET A 180 -12.57 -6.97 -0.69
C MET A 180 -11.17 -6.47 -0.30
N ALA A 181 -10.23 -7.38 -0.08
CA ALA A 181 -8.83 -7.04 0.18
C ALA A 181 -8.16 -6.35 -1.02
N GLY A 182 -8.42 -6.84 -2.24
CA GLY A 182 -7.91 -6.24 -3.48
C GLY A 182 -8.47 -4.83 -3.74
N MET A 183 -9.76 -4.62 -3.41
CA MET A 183 -10.38 -3.30 -3.53
C MET A 183 -9.78 -2.26 -2.59
N TYR A 184 -9.32 -2.65 -1.40
CA TYR A 184 -8.69 -1.73 -0.43
C TYR A 184 -7.58 -0.89 -1.07
N ASN A 185 -6.70 -1.52 -1.81
CA ASN A 185 -5.56 -0.84 -2.44
C ASN A 185 -5.99 0.08 -3.60
N ASN A 186 -7.05 -0.26 -4.32
CA ASN A 186 -7.56 0.56 -5.41
C ASN A 186 -8.20 1.87 -4.92
N PHE A 187 -8.75 1.89 -3.71
CA PHE A 187 -9.30 3.11 -3.10
C PHE A 187 -8.26 4.18 -2.79
N TRP A 188 -6.97 3.83 -2.79
CA TRP A 188 -5.89 4.82 -2.75
C TRP A 188 -5.97 5.80 -3.92
N TRP A 189 -6.23 5.30 -5.13
CA TRP A 189 -6.41 6.16 -6.32
C TRP A 189 -7.65 7.05 -6.22
N PHE A 190 -8.71 6.59 -5.55
CA PHE A 190 -9.87 7.44 -5.30
C PHE A 190 -9.52 8.66 -4.44
N GLY A 191 -8.66 8.49 -3.43
CA GLY A 191 -8.10 9.59 -2.66
C GLY A 191 -7.28 10.56 -3.50
N SER A 192 -6.46 10.05 -4.41
CA SER A 192 -5.71 10.86 -5.36
C SER A 192 -6.61 11.69 -6.29
N ILE A 193 -7.73 11.12 -6.76
CA ILE A 193 -8.74 11.84 -7.55
C ILE A 193 -9.30 13.01 -6.72
N LEU A 194 -9.72 12.75 -5.48
CA LEU A 194 -10.27 13.81 -4.60
C LEU A 194 -9.26 14.93 -4.36
N ALA A 195 -7.99 14.60 -4.10
CA ALA A 195 -6.91 15.58 -3.91
C ALA A 195 -6.68 16.41 -5.17
N GLY A 196 -6.64 15.77 -6.34
CA GLY A 196 -6.45 16.45 -7.61
C GLY A 196 -7.56 17.46 -7.92
N TRP A 197 -8.83 17.08 -7.75
CA TRP A 197 -9.96 17.99 -7.98
C TRP A 197 -10.07 19.09 -6.92
N ALA A 198 -9.75 18.79 -5.64
CA ALA A 198 -9.72 19.80 -4.59
C ALA A 198 -8.66 20.87 -4.86
N THR A 199 -7.48 20.47 -5.29
CA THR A 199 -6.37 21.39 -5.62
C THR A 199 -6.64 22.18 -6.88
N TYR A 200 -7.16 21.56 -7.94
CA TYR A 200 -7.56 22.26 -9.17
C TYR A 200 -8.63 23.30 -8.89
N GLY A 201 -9.71 22.92 -8.19
CA GLY A 201 -10.82 23.82 -7.85
C GLY A 201 -10.38 24.99 -6.96
N SER A 202 -9.51 24.72 -6.00
CA SER A 202 -8.98 25.76 -5.10
C SER A 202 -8.06 26.74 -5.85
N ASN A 203 -7.12 26.26 -6.64
CA ASN A 203 -6.19 27.13 -7.39
C ASN A 203 -6.90 28.01 -8.42
N LYS A 204 -7.97 27.49 -9.06
CA LYS A 204 -8.76 28.25 -10.04
C LYS A 204 -9.52 29.41 -9.40
N ASN A 205 -10.01 29.26 -8.16
CA ASN A 205 -10.88 30.23 -7.51
C ASN A 205 -10.15 31.20 -6.57
N TYR A 206 -8.94 30.86 -6.11
CA TYR A 206 -8.19 31.65 -5.13
C TYR A 206 -6.76 31.92 -5.61
N THR A 207 -6.34 33.19 -5.51
CA THR A 207 -4.99 33.65 -5.85
C THR A 207 -4.12 33.91 -4.62
N THR A 208 -4.69 33.76 -3.41
CA THR A 208 -4.03 34.00 -2.12
C THR A 208 -3.57 32.69 -1.49
N SER A 209 -2.99 32.76 -0.29
CA SER A 209 -2.60 31.56 0.48
C SER A 209 -3.74 30.57 0.71
N TRP A 210 -4.99 30.98 0.54
CA TRP A 210 -6.16 30.09 0.60
C TRP A 210 -6.16 29.03 -0.52
N ALA A 211 -5.50 29.28 -1.63
CA ALA A 211 -5.38 28.31 -2.72
C ALA A 211 -4.81 26.96 -2.25
N TRP A 212 -3.78 26.98 -1.42
CA TRP A 212 -3.19 25.74 -0.89
C TRP A 212 -3.75 25.34 0.49
N ARG A 213 -4.28 26.29 1.28
CA ARG A 213 -4.86 25.99 2.60
C ARG A 213 -6.18 25.23 2.51
N ILE A 214 -7.04 25.56 1.55
CA ILE A 214 -8.33 24.87 1.37
C ILE A 214 -8.16 23.37 1.14
N PRO A 215 -7.39 22.88 0.14
CA PRO A 215 -7.21 21.46 -0.05
C PRO A 215 -6.50 20.78 1.14
N THR A 216 -5.62 21.53 1.85
CA THR A 216 -5.04 21.03 3.11
C THR A 216 -6.10 20.86 4.22
N ILE A 217 -7.08 21.77 4.35
CA ILE A 217 -8.19 21.63 5.32
C ILE A 217 -9.12 20.48 4.91
N VAL A 218 -9.45 20.35 3.63
CA VAL A 218 -10.28 19.26 3.09
C VAL A 218 -9.69 17.88 3.41
N GLN A 219 -8.36 17.79 3.52
CA GLN A 219 -7.64 16.59 3.94
C GLN A 219 -8.14 16.04 5.30
N ALA A 220 -8.57 16.90 6.23
CA ALA A 220 -9.12 16.47 7.52
C ALA A 220 -10.52 15.83 7.41
N GLY A 221 -11.22 16.02 6.30
CA GLY A 221 -12.60 15.58 6.15
C GLY A 221 -12.77 14.06 6.24
N LEU A 222 -11.96 13.31 5.50
CA LEU A 222 -12.01 11.84 5.53
C LEU A 222 -11.66 11.26 6.92
N PRO A 223 -10.54 11.66 7.57
CA PRO A 223 -10.22 11.21 8.94
C PRO A 223 -11.33 11.49 9.95
N ILE A 224 -11.97 12.67 9.89
CA ILE A 224 -13.07 13.03 10.80
C ILE A 224 -14.26 12.07 10.59
N ILE A 225 -14.62 11.80 9.34
CA ILE A 225 -15.71 10.86 9.02
C ILE A 225 -15.36 9.46 9.53
N VAL A 226 -14.14 8.97 9.29
CA VAL A 226 -13.67 7.67 9.77
C VAL A 226 -13.72 7.61 11.30
N MET A 227 -13.23 8.64 12.01
CA MET A 227 -13.28 8.71 13.48
C MET A 227 -14.70 8.57 14.03
N ILE A 228 -15.65 9.25 13.41
CA ILE A 228 -17.06 9.19 13.85
C ILE A 228 -17.64 7.81 13.58
N LEU A 229 -17.45 7.29 12.36
CA LEU A 229 -18.08 6.04 11.94
C LEU A 229 -17.49 4.81 12.64
N ILE A 230 -16.16 4.77 12.88
CA ILE A 230 -15.50 3.64 13.50
C ILE A 230 -15.99 3.35 14.92
N LEU A 231 -16.51 4.36 15.63
CA LEU A 231 -17.08 4.19 16.97
C LEU A 231 -18.35 3.34 16.99
N PHE A 232 -19.10 3.30 15.89
CA PHE A 232 -20.36 2.56 15.77
C PHE A 232 -20.17 1.13 15.21
N PHE A 233 -18.98 0.79 14.74
CA PHE A 233 -18.72 -0.50 14.11
C PHE A 233 -18.07 -1.49 15.08
N PRO A 234 -18.20 -2.81 14.84
CA PRO A 234 -17.64 -3.83 15.72
C PRO A 234 -16.12 -3.85 15.68
N GLU A 235 -15.51 -4.37 16.72
CA GLU A 235 -14.07 -4.69 16.71
C GLU A 235 -13.82 -5.95 15.87
N SER A 236 -12.55 -6.18 15.51
CA SER A 236 -12.15 -7.38 14.80
C SER A 236 -12.46 -8.65 15.58
N PRO A 237 -13.15 -9.66 14.99
CA PRO A 237 -13.39 -10.93 15.65
C PRO A 237 -12.10 -11.67 16.02
N ARG A 238 -11.04 -11.56 15.22
CA ARG A 238 -9.73 -12.15 15.53
C ARG A 238 -9.12 -11.53 16.77
N TRP A 239 -9.20 -10.21 16.91
CA TRP A 239 -8.71 -9.53 18.10
C TRP A 239 -9.50 -9.90 19.35
N LEU A 240 -10.82 -10.05 19.23
CA LEU A 240 -11.68 -10.47 20.34
C LEU A 240 -11.34 -11.89 20.81
N ILE A 241 -11.13 -12.83 19.90
CA ILE A 241 -10.71 -14.21 20.24
C ILE A 241 -9.34 -14.21 20.93
N TYR A 242 -8.40 -13.39 20.44
CA TYR A 242 -7.07 -13.28 21.06
C TYR A 242 -7.13 -12.77 22.50
N HIS A 243 -8.12 -11.92 22.84
CA HIS A 243 -8.34 -11.37 24.19
C HIS A 243 -9.40 -12.14 24.99
N ASP A 244 -9.64 -13.41 24.68
CA ASP A 244 -10.55 -14.32 25.38
C ASP A 244 -12.03 -13.84 25.40
N ARG A 245 -12.45 -12.95 24.47
CA ARG A 245 -13.83 -12.45 24.28
C ARG A 245 -14.54 -13.22 23.15
N GLN A 246 -14.61 -14.55 23.31
CA GLN A 246 -15.05 -15.47 22.28
C GLN A 246 -16.54 -15.32 21.92
N GLU A 247 -17.39 -15.09 22.92
CA GLU A 247 -18.84 -14.92 22.72
C GLU A 247 -19.16 -13.70 21.84
N GLU A 248 -18.45 -12.59 22.04
CA GLU A 248 -18.62 -11.40 21.22
C GLU A 248 -18.14 -11.62 19.77
N ALA A 249 -17.05 -12.35 19.59
CA ALA A 249 -16.56 -12.70 18.26
C ALA A 249 -17.56 -13.58 17.49
N LEU A 250 -18.15 -14.58 18.17
CA LEU A 250 -19.20 -15.45 17.61
C LEU A 250 -20.44 -14.64 17.21
N ALA A 251 -20.89 -13.74 18.08
CA ALA A 251 -22.02 -12.85 17.80
C ALA A 251 -21.77 -11.94 16.57
N ILE A 252 -20.55 -11.46 16.39
CA ILE A 252 -20.17 -10.69 15.18
C ILE A 252 -20.24 -11.56 13.93
N PHE A 253 -19.65 -12.76 13.96
CA PHE A 253 -19.74 -13.69 12.82
C PHE A 253 -21.19 -14.06 12.51
N ALA A 254 -22.00 -14.40 13.52
CA ALA A 254 -23.42 -14.68 13.31
C ALA A 254 -24.16 -13.51 12.67
N LYS A 255 -23.95 -12.30 13.18
CA LYS A 255 -24.64 -11.09 12.71
C LYS A 255 -24.31 -10.70 11.27
N TYR A 256 -23.08 -10.88 10.83
CA TYR A 256 -22.60 -10.39 9.52
C TYR A 256 -22.40 -11.50 8.48
N HIS A 257 -22.13 -12.75 8.92
CA HIS A 257 -21.85 -13.86 8.02
C HIS A 257 -22.93 -14.96 8.04
N GLY A 258 -23.75 -15.01 9.11
CA GLY A 258 -24.78 -16.02 9.31
C GLY A 258 -26.21 -15.47 9.33
N ASP A 259 -26.46 -14.24 8.84
CA ASP A 259 -27.79 -13.59 8.88
C ASP A 259 -28.44 -13.58 10.27
N GLY A 260 -27.65 -13.67 11.34
CA GLY A 260 -28.07 -13.72 12.76
C GLY A 260 -28.13 -15.11 13.38
N ASP A 261 -27.81 -16.16 12.62
CA ASP A 261 -27.77 -17.54 13.12
C ASP A 261 -26.36 -17.94 13.54
N GLU A 262 -26.15 -18.13 14.85
CA GLU A 262 -24.89 -18.60 15.42
C GLU A 262 -24.55 -20.03 15.04
N ASN A 263 -25.55 -20.86 14.74
CA ASN A 263 -25.36 -22.26 14.37
C ASN A 263 -25.16 -22.47 12.87
N ALA A 264 -25.16 -21.40 12.07
CA ALA A 264 -24.91 -21.50 10.66
C ALA A 264 -23.55 -22.18 10.38
N PRO A 265 -23.47 -23.20 9.48
CA PRO A 265 -22.24 -23.95 9.25
C PRO A 265 -21.04 -23.08 8.89
N VAL A 266 -21.26 -22.00 8.11
CA VAL A 266 -20.20 -21.03 7.74
C VAL A 266 -19.66 -20.30 8.98
N VAL A 267 -20.53 -19.91 9.92
CA VAL A 267 -20.16 -19.20 11.15
C VAL A 267 -19.31 -20.11 12.06
N GLN A 268 -19.77 -21.33 12.32
CA GLN A 268 -19.09 -22.29 13.18
C GLN A 268 -17.74 -22.71 12.59
N LEU A 269 -17.67 -23.02 11.30
CA LEU A 269 -16.42 -23.41 10.65
C LEU A 269 -15.42 -22.25 10.64
N GLN A 270 -15.85 -21.03 10.36
CA GLN A 270 -15.00 -19.84 10.39
C GLN A 270 -14.50 -19.53 11.79
N TYR A 271 -15.39 -19.63 12.80
CA TYR A 271 -15.01 -19.41 14.19
C TYR A 271 -13.95 -20.43 14.64
N ASN A 272 -14.18 -21.72 14.37
CA ASN A 272 -13.25 -22.78 14.73
C ASN A 272 -11.90 -22.62 14.02
N GLU A 273 -11.90 -22.28 12.72
CA GLU A 273 -10.67 -21.98 11.97
C GLU A 273 -9.85 -20.87 12.64
N VAL A 274 -10.52 -19.77 13.04
CA VAL A 274 -9.83 -18.64 13.69
C VAL A 274 -9.31 -19.02 15.07
N VAL A 275 -10.09 -19.75 15.88
CA VAL A 275 -9.67 -20.22 17.21
C VAL A 275 -8.47 -21.14 17.09
N GLU A 276 -8.49 -22.08 16.16
CA GLU A 276 -7.38 -23.01 15.93
C GLU A 276 -6.11 -22.27 15.48
N GLN A 277 -6.23 -21.33 14.52
CA GLN A 277 -5.12 -20.49 14.10
C GLN A 277 -4.54 -19.67 15.27
N MET A 278 -5.39 -19.12 16.14
CA MET A 278 -4.96 -18.33 17.30
C MET A 278 -4.25 -19.18 18.34
N ASN A 279 -4.74 -20.40 18.62
CA ASN A 279 -4.10 -21.32 19.54
C ASN A 279 -2.71 -21.73 19.06
N LEU A 280 -2.52 -21.90 17.76
CA LEU A 280 -1.20 -22.19 17.17
C LEU A 280 -0.25 -21.00 17.26
N THR A 281 -0.78 -19.77 17.17
CA THR A 281 0.02 -18.54 17.18
C THR A 281 0.26 -17.99 18.59
N ARG A 282 -0.57 -18.36 19.59
CA ARG A 282 -0.50 -17.86 20.98
C ARG A 282 0.84 -18.17 21.67
N ASN A 283 1.52 -19.22 21.25
CA ASN A 283 2.84 -19.63 21.76
C ASN A 283 4.00 -19.01 20.95
N ASP A 284 3.71 -18.15 19.96
CA ASP A 284 4.74 -17.56 19.12
C ASP A 284 5.42 -16.38 19.83
N ASN A 285 6.67 -16.14 19.41
CA ASN A 285 7.54 -15.11 19.96
C ASN A 285 6.92 -13.70 19.90
N PRO A 286 7.32 -12.79 20.83
CA PRO A 286 6.84 -11.41 20.87
C PRO A 286 6.90 -10.71 19.50
N TRP A 287 6.06 -9.69 19.28
CA TRP A 287 5.97 -8.96 18.01
C TRP A 287 7.30 -8.34 17.54
N TRP A 288 8.20 -8.02 18.46
CA TRP A 288 9.55 -7.47 18.18
C TRP A 288 10.59 -8.52 17.83
N ASP A 289 10.28 -9.82 17.93
CA ASP A 289 11.21 -10.87 17.54
C ASP A 289 11.09 -11.19 16.04
N PHE A 290 12.02 -10.65 15.28
CA PHE A 290 12.12 -10.86 13.84
C PHE A 290 13.09 -11.98 13.45
N ARG A 291 13.63 -12.75 14.43
CA ARG A 291 14.61 -13.82 14.17
C ARG A 291 14.07 -14.88 13.22
N GLU A 292 12.78 -15.19 13.31
CA GLU A 292 12.13 -16.16 12.43
C GLU A 292 12.22 -15.82 10.95
N LEU A 293 12.30 -14.52 10.60
CA LEU A 293 12.44 -14.06 9.21
C LEU A 293 13.86 -14.24 8.66
N VAL A 294 14.86 -14.52 9.53
CA VAL A 294 16.27 -14.61 9.12
C VAL A 294 16.94 -15.92 9.54
N ASN A 295 16.28 -16.78 10.33
CA ASN A 295 16.88 -18.01 10.87
C ASN A 295 17.26 -19.03 9.79
N THR A 296 16.42 -19.21 8.77
CA THR A 296 16.65 -20.21 7.72
C THR A 296 17.05 -19.54 6.40
N ALA A 297 17.75 -20.29 5.54
CA ALA A 297 18.09 -19.79 4.19
C ALA A 297 16.83 -19.46 3.37
N GLY A 298 15.76 -20.28 3.51
CA GLY A 298 14.46 -20.02 2.87
C GLY A 298 13.79 -18.75 3.38
N ALA A 299 13.80 -18.51 4.71
CA ALA A 299 13.22 -17.31 5.32
C ALA A 299 13.97 -16.04 4.85
N ARG A 300 15.32 -16.08 4.83
CA ARG A 300 16.14 -14.96 4.30
C ARG A 300 15.85 -14.68 2.84
N TYR A 301 15.68 -15.70 2.01
CA TYR A 301 15.35 -15.51 0.60
C TYR A 301 13.97 -14.87 0.43
N ARG A 302 12.96 -15.29 1.20
CA ARG A 302 11.62 -14.68 1.18
C ARG A 302 11.65 -13.22 1.63
N LEU A 303 12.36 -12.92 2.73
CA LEU A 303 12.55 -11.54 3.18
C LEU A 303 13.26 -10.68 2.14
N TYR A 304 14.29 -11.22 1.49
CA TYR A 304 14.98 -10.54 0.38
C TYR A 304 14.02 -10.21 -0.77
N MET A 305 13.12 -11.12 -1.15
CA MET A 305 12.12 -10.86 -2.17
C MET A 305 11.14 -9.75 -1.76
N VAL A 306 10.73 -9.71 -0.50
CA VAL A 306 9.88 -8.62 0.04
C VAL A 306 10.60 -7.27 -0.02
N ILE A 307 11.87 -7.22 0.36
CA ILE A 307 12.69 -6.00 0.28
C ILE A 307 12.82 -5.55 -1.18
N LEU A 308 13.14 -6.44 -2.11
CA LEU A 308 13.26 -6.11 -3.52
C LEU A 308 11.96 -5.54 -4.09
N MET A 309 10.80 -6.15 -3.77
CA MET A 309 9.50 -5.66 -4.21
C MET A 309 9.20 -4.25 -3.66
N SER A 310 9.56 -3.98 -2.40
CA SER A 310 9.40 -2.65 -1.80
C SER A 310 10.25 -1.61 -2.53
N PHE A 311 11.51 -1.88 -2.80
CA PHE A 311 12.42 -0.93 -3.46
C PHE A 311 12.10 -0.76 -4.94
N PHE A 312 11.97 -1.83 -5.70
CA PHE A 312 11.71 -1.74 -7.15
C PHE A 312 10.33 -1.14 -7.45
N GLY A 313 9.31 -1.43 -6.63
CA GLY A 313 8.01 -0.82 -6.76
C GLY A 313 8.04 0.71 -6.65
N GLN A 314 8.93 1.26 -5.81
CA GLN A 314 9.08 2.70 -5.63
C GLN A 314 10.08 3.33 -6.62
N TRP A 315 11.12 2.60 -6.99
CA TRP A 315 12.19 3.12 -7.86
C TRP A 315 11.91 2.96 -9.35
N SER A 316 10.81 2.32 -9.74
CA SER A 316 10.36 2.19 -11.13
C SER A 316 9.87 3.48 -11.78
N GLY A 317 10.00 4.63 -11.10
CA GLY A 317 9.66 5.96 -11.62
C GLY A 317 8.28 6.48 -11.24
N ASN A 318 7.45 5.69 -10.56
CA ASN A 318 6.12 6.11 -10.13
C ASN A 318 6.13 7.43 -9.33
N ASN A 319 7.10 7.60 -8.43
CA ASN A 319 7.20 8.78 -7.57
C ASN A 319 7.54 10.06 -8.35
N VAL A 320 8.27 9.96 -9.48
CA VAL A 320 8.54 11.12 -10.35
C VAL A 320 7.23 11.68 -10.86
N VAL A 321 6.39 10.82 -11.42
CA VAL A 321 5.09 11.25 -11.96
C VAL A 321 4.14 11.68 -10.85
N SER A 322 4.10 10.96 -9.71
CA SER A 322 3.16 11.28 -8.64
C SER A 322 3.45 12.60 -7.91
N TYR A 323 4.72 12.94 -7.72
CA TYR A 323 5.10 14.15 -6.95
C TYR A 323 5.55 15.32 -7.80
N PHE A 324 6.11 15.07 -8.99
CA PHE A 324 6.73 16.09 -9.81
C PHE A 324 6.07 16.26 -11.18
N LEU A 325 4.84 15.74 -11.38
CA LEU A 325 4.09 15.87 -12.64
C LEU A 325 3.99 17.32 -13.12
N PRO A 326 3.62 18.32 -12.28
CA PRO A 326 3.55 19.70 -12.74
C PRO A 326 4.90 20.22 -13.23
N LEU A 327 5.99 19.88 -12.56
CA LEU A 327 7.34 20.28 -12.97
C LEU A 327 7.76 19.61 -14.29
N MET A 328 7.37 18.35 -14.49
CA MET A 328 7.58 17.65 -15.77
C MET A 328 6.83 18.34 -16.92
N MET A 329 5.60 18.80 -16.64
CA MET A 329 4.81 19.56 -17.61
C MET A 329 5.44 20.93 -17.93
N ASP A 330 5.98 21.62 -16.90
CA ASP A 330 6.70 22.88 -17.08
C ASP A 330 7.95 22.71 -17.96
N GLN A 331 8.75 21.65 -17.72
CA GLN A 331 9.91 21.29 -18.56
C GLN A 331 9.51 20.93 -19.99
N ALA A 332 8.31 20.39 -20.19
CA ALA A 332 7.75 20.11 -21.51
C ALA A 332 7.15 21.35 -22.21
N GLY A 333 7.19 22.54 -21.56
CA GLY A 333 6.69 23.79 -22.13
C GLY A 333 5.23 24.13 -21.78
N LEU A 334 4.56 23.32 -20.97
CA LEU A 334 3.20 23.56 -20.46
C LEU A 334 3.28 24.36 -19.16
N LYS A 335 3.34 25.69 -19.25
CA LYS A 335 3.63 26.58 -18.11
C LYS A 335 2.39 27.05 -17.34
N ASP A 336 1.18 26.78 -17.82
CA ASP A 336 -0.05 27.19 -17.14
C ASP A 336 -0.34 26.26 -15.95
N PRO A 337 -0.31 26.76 -14.69
CA PRO A 337 -0.59 25.96 -13.49
C PRO A 337 -1.98 25.33 -13.51
N ASN A 338 -2.99 25.98 -14.10
CA ASN A 338 -4.33 25.42 -14.17
C ASN A 338 -4.39 24.19 -15.07
N GLN A 339 -3.68 24.20 -16.21
CA GLN A 339 -3.58 23.03 -17.08
C GLN A 339 -2.81 21.89 -16.41
N GLN A 340 -1.70 22.18 -15.72
CA GLN A 340 -0.91 21.20 -14.97
C GLN A 340 -1.75 20.52 -13.88
N LEU A 341 -2.50 21.30 -13.10
CA LEU A 341 -3.38 20.79 -12.06
C LEU A 341 -4.58 20.02 -12.62
N LEU A 342 -5.12 20.43 -13.77
CA LEU A 342 -6.18 19.68 -14.44
C LEU A 342 -5.69 18.30 -14.90
N ILE A 343 -4.50 18.23 -15.51
CA ILE A 343 -3.88 16.97 -15.92
C ILE A 343 -3.66 16.09 -14.67
N ASN A 344 -3.15 16.68 -13.58
CA ASN A 344 -2.95 15.98 -12.31
C ASN A 344 -4.25 15.47 -11.67
N ALA A 345 -5.40 16.14 -11.91
CA ALA A 345 -6.70 15.71 -11.43
C ALA A 345 -7.32 14.57 -12.28
N ILE A 346 -7.03 14.56 -13.59
CA ILE A 346 -7.57 13.57 -14.52
C ILE A 346 -6.75 12.26 -14.49
N LEU A 347 -5.42 12.37 -14.38
CA LEU A 347 -4.50 11.22 -14.43
C LEU A 347 -4.88 10.06 -13.48
N PRO A 348 -5.21 10.30 -12.19
CA PRO A 348 -5.57 9.22 -11.26
C PRO A 348 -6.84 8.47 -11.66
N ILE A 349 -7.75 9.06 -12.44
CA ILE A 349 -8.95 8.39 -12.94
C ILE A 349 -8.56 7.25 -13.87
N PHE A 350 -7.71 7.54 -14.87
CA PHE A 350 -7.20 6.52 -15.80
C PHE A 350 -6.33 5.48 -15.09
N THR A 351 -5.55 5.93 -14.11
CA THR A 351 -4.71 5.04 -13.29
C THR A 351 -5.57 4.07 -12.48
N MET A 352 -6.64 4.55 -11.86
CA MET A 352 -7.61 3.71 -11.14
C MET A 352 -8.29 2.69 -12.07
N MET A 353 -8.68 3.10 -13.28
CA MET A 353 -9.23 2.17 -14.28
C MET A 353 -8.21 1.07 -14.63
N GLY A 354 -6.95 1.43 -14.84
CA GLY A 354 -5.86 0.48 -15.08
C GLY A 354 -5.67 -0.51 -13.91
N ALA A 355 -5.67 -0.01 -12.67
CA ALA A 355 -5.54 -0.82 -11.46
C ALA A 355 -6.72 -1.80 -11.29
N CYS A 356 -7.95 -1.33 -11.49
CA CYS A 356 -9.15 -2.18 -11.44
C CYS A 356 -9.11 -3.27 -12.52
N TYR A 357 -8.73 -2.92 -13.75
CA TYR A 357 -8.58 -3.88 -14.83
C TYR A 357 -7.48 -4.91 -14.51
N GLY A 358 -6.33 -4.46 -13.97
CA GLY A 358 -5.26 -5.34 -13.51
C GLY A 358 -5.73 -6.33 -12.44
N ALA A 359 -6.49 -5.86 -11.45
CA ALA A 359 -7.03 -6.71 -10.40
C ALA A 359 -7.93 -7.83 -10.93
N THR A 360 -8.71 -7.59 -12.01
CA THR A 360 -9.56 -8.63 -12.63
C THR A 360 -8.78 -9.68 -13.42
N LEU A 361 -7.59 -9.33 -13.91
CA LEU A 361 -6.73 -10.22 -14.70
C LEU A 361 -5.71 -10.99 -13.85
N LEU A 362 -5.55 -10.64 -12.58
CA LEU A 362 -4.54 -11.16 -11.67
C LEU A 362 -4.52 -12.70 -11.60
N ASP A 363 -5.70 -13.31 -11.48
CA ASP A 363 -5.84 -14.76 -11.36
C ASP A 363 -5.78 -15.49 -12.71
N ARG A 364 -5.98 -14.77 -13.83
CA ARG A 364 -5.93 -15.33 -15.18
C ARG A 364 -4.53 -15.32 -15.78
N LEU A 365 -3.82 -14.20 -15.66
CA LEU A 365 -2.49 -14.01 -16.25
C LEU A 365 -1.36 -14.47 -15.35
N GLY A 366 -1.60 -14.46 -14.03
CA GLY A 366 -0.60 -14.78 -13.01
C GLY A 366 0.35 -13.61 -12.71
N ARG A 367 0.96 -13.69 -11.52
CA ARG A 367 1.75 -12.61 -10.91
C ARG A 367 2.95 -12.19 -11.77
N ARG A 368 3.64 -13.18 -12.33
CA ARG A 368 4.87 -12.97 -13.14
C ARG A 368 4.60 -12.19 -14.42
N VAL A 369 3.60 -12.61 -15.19
CA VAL A 369 3.27 -11.98 -16.49
C VAL A 369 2.84 -10.53 -16.26
N MET A 370 2.08 -10.26 -15.22
CA MET A 370 1.63 -8.92 -14.88
C MET A 370 2.79 -8.00 -14.47
N LEU A 371 3.69 -8.47 -13.58
CA LEU A 371 4.87 -7.68 -13.18
C LEU A 371 5.79 -7.37 -14.35
N LEU A 372 6.12 -8.37 -15.18
CA LEU A 372 6.96 -8.18 -16.35
C LEU A 372 6.29 -7.28 -17.40
N GLY A 373 5.00 -7.47 -17.65
CA GLY A 373 4.24 -6.63 -18.58
C GLY A 373 4.14 -5.17 -18.10
N GLY A 374 3.90 -4.97 -16.81
CA GLY A 374 3.90 -3.64 -16.17
C GLY A 374 5.25 -2.94 -16.27
N LEU A 375 6.36 -3.65 -15.99
CA LEU A 375 7.72 -3.10 -16.12
C LEU A 375 8.08 -2.78 -17.57
N THR A 376 7.76 -3.67 -18.51
CA THR A 376 8.04 -3.44 -19.93
C THR A 376 7.24 -2.25 -20.47
N GLY A 377 5.95 -2.14 -20.09
CA GLY A 377 5.12 -0.99 -20.45
C GLY A 377 5.60 0.30 -19.82
N ALA A 378 6.03 0.27 -18.56
CA ALA A 378 6.65 1.40 -17.87
C ALA A 378 7.94 1.86 -18.55
N LEU A 379 8.85 0.92 -18.87
CA LEU A 379 10.10 1.21 -19.57
C LEU A 379 9.83 1.86 -20.94
N PHE A 380 8.95 1.28 -21.75
CA PHE A 380 8.56 1.85 -23.02
C PHE A 380 8.01 3.26 -22.89
N SER A 381 7.14 3.49 -21.92
CA SER A 381 6.55 4.81 -21.65
C SER A 381 7.60 5.84 -21.22
N TYR A 382 8.61 5.45 -20.43
CA TYR A 382 9.72 6.34 -20.04
C TYR A 382 10.64 6.67 -21.22
N ILE A 383 10.89 5.73 -22.14
CA ILE A 383 11.64 6.01 -23.37
C ILE A 383 10.92 7.08 -24.19
N LEU A 384 9.60 6.91 -24.38
CA LEU A 384 8.79 7.91 -25.11
C LEU A 384 8.80 9.27 -24.39
N LEU A 385 8.61 9.27 -23.06
CA LEU A 385 8.63 10.46 -22.22
C LEU A 385 9.94 11.24 -22.39
N THR A 386 11.07 10.54 -22.29
CA THR A 386 12.40 11.14 -22.42
C THR A 386 12.62 11.71 -23.83
N ALA A 387 12.23 10.97 -24.85
CA ALA A 387 12.36 11.42 -26.25
C ALA A 387 11.53 12.65 -26.55
N PHE A 388 10.27 12.68 -26.09
CA PHE A 388 9.40 13.84 -26.30
C PHE A 388 9.84 15.05 -25.46
N THR A 389 10.26 14.88 -24.21
CA THR A 389 10.75 15.97 -23.37
C THR A 389 12.03 16.59 -23.94
N ALA A 390 12.97 15.77 -24.45
CA ALA A 390 14.21 16.26 -25.05
C ALA A 390 13.98 17.11 -26.32
N GLN A 391 12.88 16.89 -27.03
CA GLN A 391 12.57 17.58 -28.28
C GLN A 391 11.50 18.69 -28.12
N SER A 392 10.81 18.73 -26.98
CA SER A 392 9.71 19.70 -26.73
C SER A 392 10.18 21.16 -26.76
N GLU A 393 11.44 21.45 -26.39
CA GLU A 393 12.03 22.79 -26.49
C GLU A 393 12.08 23.30 -27.92
N LYS A 394 12.29 22.40 -28.91
CA LYS A 394 12.37 22.73 -30.34
C LYS A 394 11.01 22.70 -31.04
N HIS A 395 10.15 21.80 -30.60
CA HIS A 395 8.84 21.56 -31.20
C HIS A 395 7.73 21.55 -30.13
N PRO A 396 7.06 22.68 -29.85
CA PRO A 396 6.04 22.78 -28.80
C PRO A 396 4.88 21.78 -28.93
N SER A 397 4.58 21.30 -30.14
CA SER A 397 3.54 20.29 -30.35
C SER A 397 3.86 18.94 -29.71
N LEU A 398 5.14 18.64 -29.44
CA LEU A 398 5.56 17.41 -28.77
C LEU A 398 5.27 17.40 -27.26
N SER A 399 4.91 18.55 -26.67
CA SER A 399 4.44 18.62 -25.28
C SER A 399 3.21 17.73 -25.02
N TYR A 400 2.33 17.60 -26.01
CA TYR A 400 1.19 16.65 -25.92
C TYR A 400 1.66 15.19 -25.90
N GLY A 401 2.78 14.88 -26.58
CA GLY A 401 3.41 13.56 -26.53
C GLY A 401 3.92 13.21 -25.13
N VAL A 402 4.42 14.21 -24.37
CA VAL A 402 4.81 14.05 -22.96
C VAL A 402 3.61 13.65 -22.11
N ILE A 403 2.46 14.33 -22.28
CA ILE A 403 1.22 14.00 -21.54
C ILE A 403 0.80 12.57 -21.84
N VAL A 404 0.73 12.17 -23.11
CA VAL A 404 0.34 10.82 -23.50
C VAL A 404 1.27 9.77 -22.89
N SER A 405 2.59 10.04 -22.90
CA SER A 405 3.59 9.14 -22.31
C SER A 405 3.41 8.96 -20.79
N VAL A 406 3.09 10.04 -20.07
CA VAL A 406 2.81 10.01 -18.63
C VAL A 406 1.55 9.19 -18.34
N PHE A 407 0.46 9.39 -19.10
CA PHE A 407 -0.76 8.59 -18.94
C PHE A 407 -0.52 7.12 -19.22
N LEU A 408 0.21 6.81 -20.29
CA LEU A 408 0.56 5.43 -20.66
C LEU A 408 1.39 4.79 -19.55
N PHE A 409 2.39 5.50 -19.01
CA PHE A 409 3.19 5.03 -17.88
C PHE A 409 2.33 4.69 -16.67
N MET A 410 1.47 5.62 -16.23
CA MET A 410 0.68 5.44 -15.01
C MET A 410 -0.34 4.31 -15.17
N VAL A 411 -0.98 4.18 -16.33
CA VAL A 411 -1.94 3.09 -16.60
C VAL A 411 -1.24 1.73 -16.63
N THR A 412 -0.10 1.60 -17.31
CA THR A 412 0.64 0.34 -17.40
C THR A 412 1.26 -0.06 -16.06
N PHE A 413 1.80 0.91 -15.31
CA PHE A 413 2.30 0.70 -13.97
C PHE A 413 1.17 0.24 -13.03
N ALA A 414 0.03 0.94 -13.04
CA ALA A 414 -1.11 0.60 -12.20
C ALA A 414 -1.70 -0.77 -12.54
N TRP A 415 -1.77 -1.12 -13.82
CA TRP A 415 -2.22 -2.42 -14.26
C TRP A 415 -1.36 -3.57 -13.72
N GLY A 416 -0.03 -3.43 -13.75
CA GLY A 416 0.89 -4.51 -13.36
C GLY A 416 1.28 -4.49 -11.89
N PHE A 417 1.55 -3.31 -11.30
CA PHE A 417 2.14 -3.18 -9.97
C PHE A 417 1.13 -2.92 -8.85
N THR A 418 0.12 -2.08 -9.06
CA THR A 418 -0.77 -1.67 -7.95
C THR A 418 -1.44 -2.85 -7.24
N PRO A 419 -2.00 -3.87 -7.93
CA PRO A 419 -2.60 -4.99 -7.24
C PRO A 419 -1.57 -5.94 -6.61
N LEU A 420 -0.35 -5.97 -7.13
CA LEU A 420 0.68 -6.95 -6.74
C LEU A 420 1.65 -6.45 -5.67
N GLN A 421 1.84 -5.15 -5.51
CA GLN A 421 2.86 -4.58 -4.63
C GLN A 421 2.77 -5.08 -3.18
N THR A 422 1.56 -5.14 -2.63
CA THR A 422 1.32 -5.66 -1.29
C THR A 422 1.01 -7.14 -1.28
N LEU A 423 0.22 -7.61 -2.25
CA LEU A 423 -0.24 -9.00 -2.33
C LEU A 423 0.93 -9.97 -2.55
N TYR A 424 1.80 -9.68 -3.51
CA TYR A 424 2.96 -10.55 -3.80
C TYR A 424 3.90 -10.67 -2.59
N SER A 425 4.15 -9.57 -1.89
CA SER A 425 4.96 -9.57 -0.67
C SER A 425 4.37 -10.48 0.42
N VAL A 426 3.05 -10.47 0.57
CA VAL A 426 2.33 -11.32 1.54
C VAL A 426 2.31 -12.79 1.11
N GLU A 427 2.16 -13.07 -0.20
CA GLU A 427 2.17 -14.42 -0.76
C GLU A 427 3.55 -15.11 -0.65
N CYS A 428 4.64 -14.33 -0.72
CA CYS A 428 6.00 -14.85 -0.56
C CYS A 428 6.32 -15.30 0.86
N LEU A 429 5.59 -14.81 1.88
CA LEU A 429 5.86 -15.08 3.29
C LEU A 429 5.11 -16.34 3.79
N GLU A 430 5.70 -17.04 4.75
CA GLU A 430 5.02 -18.12 5.46
C GLU A 430 3.87 -17.58 6.31
N ASN A 431 2.83 -18.40 6.51
CA ASN A 431 1.67 -18.00 7.30
C ASN A 431 2.04 -17.49 8.69
N ARG A 432 3.03 -18.09 9.33
CA ARG A 432 3.51 -17.74 10.67
C ARG A 432 4.22 -16.37 10.71
N THR A 433 5.03 -16.07 9.70
CA THR A 433 5.83 -14.84 9.63
C THR A 433 5.14 -13.71 8.82
N ARG A 434 3.97 -13.98 8.24
CA ARG A 434 3.27 -13.08 7.33
C ARG A 434 2.95 -11.72 7.93
N ALA A 435 2.46 -11.67 9.18
CA ALA A 435 2.13 -10.40 9.85
C ALA A 435 3.38 -9.54 10.08
N LYS A 436 4.45 -10.12 10.64
CA LYS A 436 5.73 -9.46 10.88
C LYS A 436 6.39 -9.02 9.57
N GLY A 437 6.37 -9.88 8.56
CA GLY A 437 6.93 -9.57 7.25
C GLY A 437 6.17 -8.49 6.49
N SER A 438 4.84 -8.42 6.63
CA SER A 438 4.03 -7.33 6.06
C SER A 438 4.34 -5.99 6.72
N GLY A 439 4.58 -5.96 8.03
CA GLY A 439 5.04 -4.77 8.73
C GLY A 439 6.40 -4.29 8.21
N LEU A 440 7.36 -5.20 8.02
CA LEU A 440 8.67 -4.88 7.43
C LEU A 440 8.54 -4.41 5.97
N ASN A 441 7.64 -5.00 5.17
CA ASN A 441 7.37 -4.53 3.82
C ASN A 441 6.93 -3.05 3.82
N PHE A 442 6.02 -2.68 4.72
CA PHE A 442 5.59 -1.28 4.89
C PHE A 442 6.76 -0.36 5.29
N LEU A 443 7.62 -0.79 6.22
CA LEU A 443 8.81 -0.05 6.62
C LEU A 443 9.77 0.16 5.44
N PHE A 444 10.15 -0.91 4.73
CA PHE A 444 11.08 -0.83 3.60
C PHE A 444 10.50 -0.03 2.43
N LEU A 445 9.20 -0.09 2.21
CA LEU A 445 8.52 0.73 1.21
C LEU A 445 8.68 2.22 1.52
N ASN A 446 8.48 2.64 2.78
CA ASN A 446 8.68 4.03 3.20
C ASN A 446 10.14 4.46 3.14
N VAL A 447 11.09 3.60 3.52
CA VAL A 447 12.52 3.87 3.36
C VAL A 447 12.89 4.07 1.89
N ALA A 448 12.39 3.20 1.00
CA ALA A 448 12.60 3.34 -0.43
C ALA A 448 12.01 4.64 -0.99
N MET A 449 10.81 5.04 -0.51
CA MET A 449 10.18 6.32 -0.87
C MET A 449 11.01 7.52 -0.42
N VAL A 450 11.54 7.53 0.81
CA VAL A 450 12.38 8.62 1.32
C VAL A 450 13.60 8.81 0.43
N VAL A 451 14.35 7.74 0.15
CA VAL A 451 15.55 7.81 -0.69
C VAL A 451 15.21 8.28 -2.10
N ASN A 452 14.17 7.70 -2.70
CA ASN A 452 13.77 8.00 -4.06
C ASN A 452 13.25 9.43 -4.22
N THR A 453 12.31 9.85 -3.37
CA THR A 453 11.66 11.16 -3.49
C THR A 453 12.64 12.31 -3.24
N TYR A 454 13.54 12.16 -2.26
CA TYR A 454 14.59 13.15 -2.02
C TYR A 454 15.59 13.20 -3.19
N GLY A 455 16.07 12.03 -3.63
CA GLY A 455 16.99 11.90 -4.75
C GLY A 455 16.43 12.49 -6.06
N ILE A 456 15.14 12.25 -6.34
CA ILE A 456 14.45 12.83 -7.48
C ILE A 456 14.39 14.35 -7.38
N SER A 457 14.01 14.91 -6.22
CA SER A 457 13.89 16.36 -6.04
C SER A 457 15.22 17.08 -6.30
N VAL A 458 16.30 16.55 -5.73
CA VAL A 458 17.65 17.11 -5.94
C VAL A 458 18.13 16.86 -7.38
N GLY A 459 17.88 15.67 -7.92
CA GLY A 459 18.26 15.29 -9.27
C GLY A 459 17.60 16.15 -10.35
N ILE A 460 16.28 16.40 -10.24
CA ILE A 460 15.57 17.26 -11.18
C ILE A 460 16.13 18.69 -11.12
N ALA A 461 16.44 19.22 -9.92
CA ALA A 461 17.03 20.54 -9.79
C ALA A 461 18.43 20.63 -10.40
N ALA A 462 19.25 19.57 -10.33
CA ALA A 462 20.63 19.55 -10.80
C ALA A 462 20.77 19.28 -12.30
N ILE A 463 20.04 18.29 -12.85
CA ILE A 463 20.22 17.77 -14.22
C ILE A 463 18.96 17.85 -15.08
N GLY A 464 17.85 18.35 -14.53
CA GLY A 464 16.57 18.50 -15.24
C GLY A 464 16.04 17.18 -15.80
N TRP A 465 15.51 17.19 -17.01
CA TRP A 465 14.91 16.05 -17.69
C TRP A 465 15.90 14.86 -17.91
N LYS A 466 17.22 15.11 -17.88
CA LYS A 466 18.23 14.06 -18.01
C LYS A 466 18.13 12.99 -16.90
N LEU A 467 17.49 13.31 -15.78
CA LEU A 467 17.19 12.35 -14.73
C LEU A 467 16.33 11.18 -15.22
N TYR A 468 15.49 11.39 -16.23
CA TYR A 468 14.63 10.32 -16.76
C TYR A 468 15.46 9.20 -17.43
N LEU A 469 16.66 9.50 -17.94
CA LEU A 469 17.58 8.48 -18.48
C LEU A 469 18.03 7.49 -17.41
N THR A 470 18.34 7.98 -16.20
CA THR A 470 18.73 7.08 -15.09
C THR A 470 17.59 6.18 -14.64
N LEU A 471 16.35 6.64 -14.77
CA LEU A 471 15.17 5.83 -14.46
C LEU A 471 14.90 4.76 -15.53
N VAL A 472 15.21 5.05 -16.79
CA VAL A 472 15.19 4.05 -17.86
C VAL A 472 16.19 2.93 -17.57
N ASP A 473 17.42 3.27 -17.14
CA ASP A 473 18.45 2.30 -16.79
C ASP A 473 18.02 1.42 -15.59
N ILE A 474 17.43 2.03 -14.55
CA ILE A 474 16.93 1.30 -13.37
C ILE A 474 15.79 0.35 -13.76
N ALA A 475 14.84 0.81 -14.55
CA ALA A 475 13.71 -0.01 -15.01
C ALA A 475 14.19 -1.16 -15.92
N GLY A 476 15.17 -0.90 -16.80
CA GLY A 476 15.79 -1.90 -17.67
C GLY A 476 16.55 -2.97 -16.89
N THR A 477 17.36 -2.58 -15.89
CA THR A 477 18.11 -3.52 -15.04
C THR A 477 17.19 -4.36 -14.15
N ALA A 478 16.10 -3.81 -13.65
CA ALA A 478 15.08 -4.56 -12.89
C ALA A 478 14.42 -5.66 -13.73
N GLY A 479 14.12 -5.37 -15.00
CA GLY A 479 13.59 -6.35 -15.97
C GLY A 479 14.58 -7.48 -16.30
N THR A 480 15.85 -7.15 -16.55
CA THR A 480 16.89 -8.12 -16.87
C THR A 480 17.30 -9.00 -15.69
N ALA A 481 17.35 -8.46 -14.47
CA ALA A 481 17.63 -9.24 -13.27
C ALA A 481 16.55 -10.30 -12.98
N GLY A 482 15.29 -10.00 -13.31
CA GLY A 482 14.18 -10.95 -13.22
C GLY A 482 14.31 -12.10 -14.21
N THR A 483 14.75 -11.83 -15.45
CA THR A 483 14.91 -12.85 -16.51
C THR A 483 16.16 -13.70 -16.35
N ALA A 484 17.30 -13.13 -15.95
CA ALA A 484 18.57 -13.87 -15.82
C ALA A 484 18.51 -14.92 -14.70
N ARG A 485 17.83 -14.64 -13.58
CA ARG A 485 17.64 -15.63 -12.50
C ARG A 485 16.71 -16.78 -12.86
N GLN A 486 15.81 -16.56 -13.78
CA GLN A 486 14.87 -17.57 -14.23
C GLN A 486 15.51 -18.64 -15.10
N ASN A 487 16.39 -18.23 -16.01
CA ASN A 487 17.18 -19.18 -16.81
C ASN A 487 18.08 -20.06 -15.92
N SER A 488 18.54 -19.51 -14.78
CA SER A 488 19.31 -20.27 -13.80
C SER A 488 18.46 -21.26 -12.99
N GLN A 489 17.18 -20.97 -12.74
CA GLN A 489 16.27 -21.89 -12.03
C GLN A 489 15.70 -22.97 -12.95
N GLU A 490 15.44 -22.67 -14.21
CA GLU A 490 15.06 -23.67 -15.23
C GLU A 490 16.21 -24.64 -15.51
N LEU A 491 17.46 -24.16 -15.53
CA LEU A 491 18.66 -25.01 -15.64
C LEU A 491 18.91 -25.88 -14.39
N LEU A 492 18.44 -25.48 -13.22
CA LEU A 492 18.52 -26.28 -11.97
C LEU A 492 17.30 -27.18 -11.74
N ALA A 493 16.21 -26.97 -12.49
CA ALA A 493 14.98 -27.77 -12.41
C ALA A 493 14.88 -28.84 -13.50
N GLU A 494 15.80 -28.90 -14.48
CA GLU A 494 15.89 -30.06 -15.34
C GLU A 494 16.40 -31.26 -14.53
N PRO A 495 15.57 -32.32 -14.33
CA PRO A 495 16.05 -33.54 -13.71
C PRO A 495 17.13 -34.11 -14.64
N ASN A 496 18.29 -34.43 -14.04
CA ASN A 496 19.32 -35.23 -14.69
C ASN A 496 18.69 -36.54 -15.29
N VAL A 497 18.22 -36.45 -16.51
CA VAL A 497 17.90 -37.62 -17.33
C VAL A 497 19.20 -37.95 -18.10
N ALA A 498 20.17 -38.47 -17.37
CA ALA A 498 21.27 -39.23 -17.93
C ALA A 498 21.82 -40.10 -16.81
N GLU A 499 21.29 -41.33 -16.74
CA GLU A 499 22.09 -42.56 -16.57
C GLU A 499 21.17 -43.75 -16.33
N HIS A 500 21.08 -44.58 -17.35
CA HIS A 500 20.65 -46.00 -17.47
C HIS A 500 19.18 -46.31 -17.31
#